data_02aea7371e192112c59f8d192b6e2ff6
#
_entry.id   02aea7371e192112c59f8d192b6e2ff6
#
_cell.length_a   1.000
_cell.length_b   1.000
_cell.length_c   1.000
_cell.angle_alpha   90.00
_cell.angle_beta   90.00
_cell.angle_gamma   90.00
#
_symmetry.space_group_name_H-M   'P 1'
#
loop_
_entity.id
_entity.type
_entity.pdbx_description
1 polymer ?
#
loop_
_entity_poly.entity_id
_entity_poly.type
_entity_poly.pdbx_seq_one_letter_code
_entity_poly.pdbx_strand_id
1 'polypeptide(L)'
;MPRQISEERTRKEMIDPQLEQAGWYLRDHSKVKTEIPVDGYDAEPWNGVSDYTLYRENGEVLAVVEAKKTALDVRLAEAQLTHYVTEIEKHQSFRPFGFLANGLEINFVDVGMAHKREVFGFFTREDLENLLYIRQNAKPLSSVEINNKIVDRAYQHEAIRRVGEAFANGKRNALIVMATGTGKTRTTMGLIDVFHPTSLE
;
A
#
# COMPACT_ATOMS: atom_id res chain seq x y z
N MET A 1 27.60 -1.42 -24.40
CA MET A 1 27.23 -1.60 -22.99
C MET A 1 26.44 -0.38 -22.55
N PRO A 2 25.22 -0.50 -22.03
CA PRO A 2 24.50 0.65 -21.51
C PRO A 2 25.28 1.25 -20.34
N ARG A 3 25.51 2.57 -20.35
CA ARG A 3 26.15 3.28 -19.26
C ARG A 3 25.31 3.05 -17.99
N GLN A 4 25.93 2.48 -16.97
CA GLN A 4 25.32 2.36 -15.65
C GLN A 4 25.08 3.78 -15.12
N ILE A 5 23.81 4.16 -15.03
CA ILE A 5 23.38 5.45 -14.49
C ILE A 5 23.67 5.41 -12.97
N SER A 6 24.22 6.48 -12.41
CA SER A 6 24.45 6.57 -10.96
C SER A 6 23.11 6.68 -10.23
N GLU A 7 23.07 6.29 -8.95
CA GLU A 7 21.85 6.35 -8.13
C GLU A 7 21.31 7.78 -8.00
N GLU A 8 22.22 8.73 -7.76
CA GLU A 8 21.90 10.15 -7.73
C GLU A 8 21.26 10.63 -9.04
N ARG A 9 21.78 10.17 -10.17
CA ARG A 9 21.22 10.51 -11.48
C ARG A 9 19.86 9.84 -11.71
N THR A 10 19.67 8.60 -11.28
CA THR A 10 18.37 7.92 -11.30
C THR A 10 17.34 8.68 -10.47
N ARG A 11 17.73 9.14 -9.27
CA ARG A 11 16.85 9.96 -8.43
C ARG A 11 16.44 11.23 -9.16
N LYS A 12 17.40 12.05 -9.59
CA LYS A 12 17.15 13.37 -10.19
C LYS A 12 16.43 13.33 -11.55
N GLU A 13 16.77 12.38 -12.41
CA GLU A 13 16.25 12.35 -13.78
C GLU A 13 14.97 11.51 -13.91
N MET A 14 14.73 10.56 -13.01
CA MET A 14 13.64 9.59 -13.16
C MET A 14 12.65 9.60 -11.98
N ILE A 15 13.13 9.64 -10.74
CA ILE A 15 12.27 9.54 -9.56
C ILE A 15 11.68 10.89 -9.18
N ASP A 16 12.49 11.95 -9.12
CA ASP A 16 12.03 13.30 -8.77
C ASP A 16 10.86 13.78 -9.64
N PRO A 17 10.90 13.66 -11.00
CA PRO A 17 9.76 14.07 -11.83
C PRO A 17 8.49 13.25 -11.57
N GLN A 18 8.62 11.98 -11.23
CA GLN A 18 7.47 11.12 -10.94
C GLN A 18 6.84 11.45 -9.58
N LEU A 19 7.64 11.80 -8.58
CA LEU A 19 7.16 12.31 -7.29
C LEU A 19 6.43 13.65 -7.47
N GLU A 20 6.99 14.58 -8.23
CA GLU A 20 6.34 15.86 -8.53
C GLU A 20 5.04 15.69 -9.31
N GLN A 21 4.97 14.75 -10.24
CA GLN A 21 3.74 14.40 -10.96
C GLN A 21 2.64 13.88 -10.01
N ALA A 22 3.01 13.20 -8.94
CA ALA A 22 2.09 12.75 -7.89
C ALA A 22 1.78 13.85 -6.85
N GLY A 23 2.25 15.09 -7.06
CA GLY A 23 2.00 16.22 -6.17
C GLY A 23 2.95 16.32 -4.97
N TRP A 24 4.05 15.54 -4.97
CA TRP A 24 5.11 15.59 -3.97
C TRP A 24 6.22 16.54 -4.43
N TYR A 25 6.03 17.82 -4.17
CA TYR A 25 6.98 18.85 -4.60
C TYR A 25 8.21 18.85 -3.70
N LEU A 26 9.37 18.50 -4.25
CA LEU A 26 10.64 18.35 -3.52
C LEU A 26 11.13 19.64 -2.86
N ARG A 27 10.69 20.79 -3.35
CA ARG A 27 10.98 22.10 -2.76
C ARG A 27 10.12 22.43 -1.53
N ASP A 28 9.05 21.67 -1.32
CA ASP A 28 8.17 21.84 -0.17
C ASP A 28 8.62 20.89 0.96
N HIS A 29 9.56 21.34 1.76
CA HIS A 29 10.13 20.57 2.87
C HIS A 29 9.12 20.22 3.98
N SER A 30 7.90 20.77 3.94
CA SER A 30 6.82 20.33 4.82
C SER A 30 6.17 19.02 4.34
N LYS A 31 6.29 18.72 3.05
CA LYS A 31 5.67 17.53 2.42
C LYS A 31 6.66 16.45 2.06
N VAL A 32 7.88 16.84 1.64
CA VAL A 32 8.92 15.89 1.23
C VAL A 32 10.25 16.31 1.86
N LYS A 33 10.93 15.35 2.46
CA LYS A 33 12.33 15.51 2.87
C LYS A 33 13.16 14.43 2.22
N THR A 34 14.40 14.75 1.90
CA THR A 34 15.38 13.83 1.33
C THR A 34 16.48 13.56 2.34
N GLU A 35 17.05 12.37 2.30
CA GLU A 35 18.21 11.98 3.10
C GLU A 35 18.01 12.19 4.60
N ILE A 36 16.82 11.77 5.10
CA ILE A 36 16.48 11.90 6.52
C ILE A 36 17.06 10.73 7.29
N PRO A 37 17.89 10.99 8.34
CA PRO A 37 18.25 9.97 9.28
C PRO A 37 17.01 9.37 9.94
N VAL A 38 16.90 8.06 9.92
CA VAL A 38 15.89 7.35 10.70
C VAL A 38 16.50 7.10 12.08
N ASP A 39 15.97 7.75 13.10
CA ASP A 39 16.55 7.79 14.44
C ASP A 39 16.82 6.40 15.03
N GLY A 40 17.98 6.30 15.70
CA GLY A 40 18.37 5.13 16.48
C GLY A 40 19.14 4.07 15.71
N TYR A 41 19.60 4.35 14.50
CA TYR A 41 20.24 3.35 13.67
C TYR A 41 21.64 3.76 13.18
N ASP A 42 22.67 3.29 13.92
CA ASP A 42 24.10 3.37 13.54
C ASP A 42 24.66 1.98 13.13
N ALA A 43 23.80 1.00 12.84
CA ALA A 43 24.25 -0.36 12.58
C ALA A 43 24.38 -0.62 11.09
N GLU A 44 25.57 -1.00 10.65
CA GLU A 44 25.79 -1.55 9.32
C GLU A 44 24.88 -2.79 9.06
N PRO A 45 24.40 -2.99 7.83
CA PRO A 45 24.88 -2.43 6.57
C PRO A 45 24.14 -1.18 6.06
N TRP A 46 23.23 -0.62 6.81
CA TRP A 46 22.38 0.50 6.39
C TRP A 46 22.78 1.79 7.09
N ASN A 47 22.93 2.87 6.34
CA ASN A 47 23.34 4.17 6.86
C ASN A 47 22.24 4.91 7.65
N GLY A 48 21.07 4.27 7.88
CA GLY A 48 19.94 4.87 8.59
C GLY A 48 19.34 6.10 7.92
N VAL A 49 19.50 6.26 6.61
CA VAL A 49 19.05 7.43 5.85
C VAL A 49 18.10 6.99 4.75
N SER A 50 16.86 7.47 4.80
CA SER A 50 15.88 7.24 3.74
C SER A 50 16.13 8.18 2.56
N ASP A 51 15.95 7.71 1.32
CA ASP A 51 16.12 8.57 0.15
C ASP A 51 15.07 9.68 0.09
N TYR A 52 13.78 9.33 0.31
CA TYR A 52 12.70 10.32 0.46
C TYR A 52 11.74 9.91 1.55
N THR A 53 11.29 10.89 2.32
CA THR A 53 10.24 10.75 3.33
C THR A 53 9.09 11.69 2.98
N LEU A 54 7.89 11.14 2.84
CA LEU A 54 6.68 11.84 2.42
C LEU A 54 5.77 12.05 3.63
N TYR A 55 5.36 13.30 3.85
CA TYR A 55 4.67 13.73 5.07
C TYR A 55 3.20 14.08 4.85
N ARG A 56 2.42 13.85 5.88
CA ARG A 56 1.08 14.41 6.07
C ARG A 56 1.16 15.90 6.45
N GLU A 57 0.03 16.59 6.43
CA GLU A 57 -0.05 17.98 6.89
C GLU A 57 0.30 18.16 8.38
N ASN A 58 0.02 17.15 9.19
CA ASN A 58 0.32 17.15 10.63
C ASN A 58 1.78 16.80 10.96
N GLY A 59 2.61 16.54 9.94
CA GLY A 59 4.03 16.21 10.11
C GLY A 59 4.34 14.73 10.37
N GLU A 60 3.33 13.85 10.42
CA GLU A 60 3.56 12.41 10.46
C GLU A 60 4.05 11.89 9.11
N VAL A 61 4.90 10.86 9.13
CA VAL A 61 5.42 10.22 7.93
C VAL A 61 4.35 9.32 7.32
N LEU A 62 3.93 9.63 6.10
CA LEU A 62 2.91 8.87 5.38
C LEU A 62 3.52 7.74 4.55
N ALA A 63 4.68 8.01 3.92
CA ALA A 63 5.41 6.99 3.20
C ALA A 63 6.93 7.26 3.17
N VAL A 64 7.70 6.20 2.95
CA VAL A 64 9.13 6.22 2.70
C VAL A 64 9.39 5.69 1.30
N VAL A 65 10.28 6.35 0.56
CA VAL A 65 10.72 5.90 -0.76
C VAL A 65 12.20 5.53 -0.67
N GLU A 66 12.53 4.33 -1.10
CA GLU A 66 13.89 3.83 -1.24
C GLU A 66 14.22 3.68 -2.73
N ALA A 67 15.25 4.40 -3.17
CA ALA A 67 15.69 4.43 -4.56
C ALA A 67 16.85 3.46 -4.78
N LYS A 68 16.82 2.68 -5.85
CA LYS A 68 17.90 1.75 -6.22
C LYS A 68 18.23 1.83 -7.70
N LYS A 69 19.49 1.53 -8.03
CA LYS A 69 20.01 1.56 -9.41
C LYS A 69 19.47 0.47 -10.32
N THR A 70 19.24 -0.72 -9.78
CA THR A 70 18.89 -1.92 -10.56
C THR A 70 18.14 -2.96 -9.73
N ALA A 71 17.52 -3.93 -10.42
CA ALA A 71 16.78 -5.04 -9.81
C ALA A 71 17.65 -5.99 -8.92
N LEU A 72 18.97 -5.89 -8.97
CA LEU A 72 19.88 -6.81 -8.24
C LEU A 72 19.82 -6.63 -6.72
N ASP A 73 19.44 -5.44 -6.22
CA ASP A 73 19.42 -5.13 -4.79
C ASP A 73 18.02 -5.13 -4.15
N VAL A 74 17.02 -5.71 -4.82
CA VAL A 74 15.61 -5.65 -4.39
C VAL A 74 15.40 -6.20 -2.98
N ARG A 75 16.06 -7.30 -2.61
CA ARG A 75 15.90 -7.90 -1.27
C ARG A 75 16.50 -7.03 -0.17
N LEU A 76 17.66 -6.44 -0.42
CA LEU A 76 18.34 -5.55 0.51
C LEU A 76 17.53 -4.26 0.68
N ALA A 77 17.04 -3.68 -0.42
CA ALA A 77 16.19 -2.51 -0.40
C ALA A 77 14.87 -2.74 0.35
N GLU A 78 14.25 -3.91 0.17
CA GLU A 78 13.02 -4.28 0.87
C GLU A 78 13.25 -4.45 2.38
N ALA A 79 14.36 -5.06 2.77
CA ALA A 79 14.75 -5.18 4.18
C ALA A 79 15.02 -3.81 4.81
N GLN A 80 15.73 -2.92 4.09
CA GLN A 80 16.02 -1.55 4.51
C GLN A 80 14.73 -0.74 4.67
N LEU A 81 13.85 -0.76 3.66
CA LEU A 81 12.55 -0.10 3.72
C LEU A 81 11.68 -0.61 4.89
N THR A 82 11.63 -1.94 5.06
CA THR A 82 10.90 -2.56 6.17
C THR A 82 11.42 -2.08 7.52
N HIS A 83 12.74 -1.98 7.65
CA HIS A 83 13.35 -1.45 8.86
C HIS A 83 12.93 0.01 9.10
N TYR A 84 13.03 0.89 8.09
CA TYR A 84 12.69 2.30 8.24
C TYR A 84 11.23 2.51 8.63
N VAL A 85 10.27 1.86 7.97
CA VAL A 85 8.86 2.02 8.32
C VAL A 85 8.53 1.47 9.71
N THR A 86 9.27 0.44 10.16
CA THR A 86 9.09 -0.13 11.50
C THR A 86 9.67 0.78 12.59
N GLU A 87 10.82 1.41 12.34
CA GLU A 87 11.38 2.38 13.28
C GLU A 87 10.51 3.63 13.39
N ILE A 88 10.03 4.17 12.26
CA ILE A 88 9.15 5.34 12.24
C ILE A 88 7.82 5.04 12.97
N GLU A 89 7.27 3.84 12.83
CA GLU A 89 6.04 3.41 13.53
C GLU A 89 6.14 3.54 15.06
N LYS A 90 7.33 3.42 15.64
CA LYS A 90 7.53 3.58 17.10
C LYS A 90 7.27 5.01 17.58
N HIS A 91 7.31 6.00 16.69
CA HIS A 91 7.19 7.42 17.00
C HIS A 91 5.89 8.07 16.50
N GLN A 92 4.99 7.28 15.89
CA GLN A 92 3.69 7.74 15.42
C GLN A 92 2.63 6.64 15.56
N SER A 93 1.35 6.97 15.30
CA SER A 93 0.22 6.08 15.57
C SER A 93 -0.01 4.98 14.53
N PHE A 94 0.73 5.00 13.42
CA PHE A 94 0.59 4.04 12.32
C PHE A 94 1.95 3.78 11.65
N ARG A 95 2.06 2.63 11.00
CA ARG A 95 3.20 2.29 10.14
C ARG A 95 3.09 3.01 8.80
N PRO A 96 4.11 3.75 8.35
CA PRO A 96 4.13 4.36 7.02
C PRO A 96 4.04 3.32 5.91
N PHE A 97 3.59 3.74 4.74
CA PHE A 97 3.74 2.96 3.53
C PHE A 97 5.17 3.02 3.00
N GLY A 98 5.49 2.14 2.06
CA GLY A 98 6.79 2.11 1.42
C GLY A 98 6.72 2.09 -0.10
N PHE A 99 7.73 2.64 -0.74
CA PHE A 99 7.97 2.50 -2.16
C PHE A 99 9.41 2.08 -2.40
N LEU A 100 9.59 1.14 -3.31
CA LEU A 100 10.88 0.77 -3.88
C LEU A 100 10.89 1.21 -5.34
N ALA A 101 11.81 2.09 -5.71
CA ALA A 101 11.86 2.66 -7.06
C ALA A 101 13.26 2.54 -7.66
N ASN A 102 13.36 2.14 -8.93
CA ASN A 102 14.61 2.11 -9.69
C ASN A 102 14.60 3.07 -10.90
N GLY A 103 13.61 3.95 -10.94
CA GLY A 103 13.39 4.90 -12.03
C GLY A 103 12.56 4.36 -13.19
N LEU A 104 12.52 3.04 -13.40
CA LEU A 104 11.71 2.37 -14.43
C LEU A 104 10.49 1.70 -13.82
N GLU A 105 10.66 1.09 -12.66
CA GLU A 105 9.64 0.36 -11.93
C GLU A 105 9.46 0.98 -10.55
N ILE A 106 8.22 1.05 -10.10
CA ILE A 106 7.85 1.46 -8.75
C ILE A 106 7.06 0.33 -8.13
N ASN A 107 7.51 -0.13 -6.97
CA ASN A 107 6.82 -1.12 -6.18
C ASN A 107 6.27 -0.49 -4.90
N PHE A 108 4.98 -0.60 -4.69
CA PHE A 108 4.31 -0.22 -3.46
C PHE A 108 4.39 -1.36 -2.45
N VAL A 109 4.69 -1.02 -1.20
CA VAL A 109 4.86 -1.97 -0.09
C VAL A 109 4.03 -1.50 1.10
N ASP A 110 3.11 -2.34 1.55
CA ASP A 110 2.41 -2.18 2.83
C ASP A 110 2.90 -3.26 3.78
N VAL A 111 3.94 -2.93 4.55
CA VAL A 111 4.69 -3.89 5.36
C VAL A 111 3.80 -4.59 6.38
N GLY A 112 3.78 -5.91 6.33
CA GLY A 112 3.02 -6.76 7.25
C GLY A 112 1.52 -6.87 6.95
N MET A 113 0.99 -6.13 5.97
CA MET A 113 -0.44 -6.13 5.61
C MET A 113 -0.71 -6.71 4.22
N ALA A 114 0.11 -6.37 3.23
CA ALA A 114 -0.09 -6.81 1.87
C ALA A 114 1.24 -7.14 1.17
N HIS A 115 1.15 -7.97 0.13
CA HIS A 115 2.32 -8.25 -0.70
C HIS A 115 2.73 -7.01 -1.50
N LYS A 116 4.04 -6.86 -1.69
CA LYS A 116 4.62 -5.92 -2.62
C LYS A 116 3.97 -6.04 -4.01
N ARG A 117 3.61 -4.91 -4.59
CA ARG A 117 3.02 -4.84 -5.94
C ARG A 117 3.63 -3.72 -6.76
N GLU A 118 3.83 -3.97 -8.03
CA GLU A 118 4.18 -2.94 -9.00
C GLU A 118 3.02 -1.97 -9.20
N VAL A 119 3.35 -0.68 -9.32
CA VAL A 119 2.40 0.41 -9.57
C VAL A 119 2.90 1.32 -10.68
N PHE A 120 2.00 1.99 -11.40
CA PHE A 120 2.35 2.84 -12.54
C PHE A 120 2.98 4.18 -12.16
N GLY A 121 2.88 4.59 -10.89
CA GLY A 121 3.40 5.84 -10.38
C GLY A 121 3.30 5.92 -8.87
N PHE A 122 3.88 6.95 -8.28
CA PHE A 122 3.70 7.23 -6.87
C PHE A 122 2.26 7.64 -6.60
N PHE A 123 1.74 7.23 -5.45
CA PHE A 123 0.42 7.65 -5.01
C PHE A 123 0.46 9.10 -4.52
N THR A 124 -0.62 9.82 -4.75
CA THR A 124 -0.81 11.16 -4.19
C THR A 124 -0.94 11.09 -2.66
N ARG A 125 -0.82 12.21 -1.99
CA ARG A 125 -1.08 12.26 -0.54
C ARG A 125 -2.50 11.79 -0.21
N GLU A 126 -3.48 12.23 -0.97
CA GLU A 126 -4.88 11.84 -0.78
C GLU A 126 -5.09 10.34 -0.94
N ASP A 127 -4.47 9.71 -1.95
CA ASP A 127 -4.55 8.26 -2.14
C ASP A 127 -3.96 7.50 -0.94
N LEU A 128 -2.80 7.94 -0.44
CA LEU A 128 -2.16 7.31 0.71
C LEU A 128 -2.96 7.53 2.00
N GLU A 129 -3.55 8.70 2.20
CA GLU A 129 -4.42 8.97 3.35
C GLU A 129 -5.69 8.13 3.29
N ASN A 130 -6.28 7.95 2.11
CA ASN A 130 -7.41 7.05 1.90
C ASN A 130 -7.04 5.59 2.18
N LEU A 131 -5.87 5.13 1.72
CA LEU A 131 -5.37 3.79 2.04
C LEU A 131 -5.14 3.60 3.54
N LEU A 132 -4.59 4.62 4.21
CA LEU A 132 -4.38 4.60 5.65
C LEU A 132 -5.73 4.53 6.38
N TYR A 133 -6.71 5.35 5.98
CA TYR A 133 -8.06 5.31 6.54
C TYR A 133 -8.69 3.92 6.38
N ILE A 134 -8.64 3.34 5.18
CA ILE A 134 -9.13 1.99 4.93
C ILE A 134 -8.43 0.98 5.84
N ARG A 135 -7.10 1.04 5.95
CA ARG A 135 -6.31 0.14 6.80
C ARG A 135 -6.68 0.23 8.28
N GLN A 136 -6.93 1.43 8.77
CA GLN A 136 -7.29 1.68 10.18
C GLN A 136 -8.75 1.33 10.50
N ASN A 137 -9.64 1.43 9.52
CA ASN A 137 -11.07 1.22 9.70
C ASN A 137 -11.60 -0.08 9.08
N ALA A 138 -10.72 -0.88 8.46
CA ALA A 138 -11.09 -2.15 7.87
C ALA A 138 -11.65 -3.09 8.95
N LYS A 139 -12.88 -3.52 8.75
CA LYS A 139 -13.51 -4.56 9.58
C LYS A 139 -13.19 -5.94 9.00
N PRO A 140 -12.97 -6.97 9.83
CA PRO A 140 -12.88 -8.33 9.33
C PRO A 140 -14.12 -8.66 8.51
N LEU A 141 -13.95 -9.19 7.30
CA LEU A 141 -15.09 -9.54 6.42
C LEU A 141 -16.06 -10.52 7.07
N SER A 142 -15.56 -11.35 8.00
CA SER A 142 -16.39 -12.27 8.81
C SER A 142 -17.32 -11.57 9.80
N SER A 143 -17.07 -10.31 10.14
CA SER A 143 -17.89 -9.52 11.06
C SER A 143 -18.93 -8.65 10.37
N VAL A 144 -18.90 -8.60 9.02
CA VAL A 144 -19.87 -7.80 8.24
C VAL A 144 -21.15 -8.62 8.07
N GLU A 145 -22.27 -8.06 8.52
CA GLU A 145 -23.57 -8.70 8.33
C GLU A 145 -23.99 -8.68 6.87
N ILE A 146 -24.47 -9.83 6.40
CA ILE A 146 -25.00 -9.96 5.03
C ILE A 146 -26.40 -9.37 4.99
N ASN A 147 -26.62 -8.43 4.10
CA ASN A 147 -27.89 -7.74 3.97
C ASN A 147 -28.99 -8.64 3.38
N ASN A 148 -29.92 -9.06 4.22
CA ASN A 148 -31.05 -9.94 3.85
C ASN A 148 -32.02 -9.32 2.84
N LYS A 149 -32.00 -8.00 2.64
CA LYS A 149 -32.79 -7.32 1.59
C LYS A 149 -32.20 -7.54 0.21
N ILE A 150 -30.85 -7.77 0.13
CA ILE A 150 -30.14 -8.03 -1.11
C ILE A 150 -30.13 -9.53 -1.41
N VAL A 151 -29.79 -10.36 -0.43
CA VAL A 151 -29.71 -11.82 -0.56
C VAL A 151 -30.50 -12.47 0.56
N ASP A 152 -31.38 -13.39 0.21
CA ASP A 152 -32.35 -14.03 1.14
C ASP A 152 -32.22 -15.55 1.22
N ARG A 153 -31.34 -16.17 0.38
CA ARG A 153 -31.24 -17.60 0.30
C ARG A 153 -29.96 -18.10 0.99
N ALA A 154 -30.10 -19.16 1.79
CA ALA A 154 -29.01 -19.72 2.58
C ALA A 154 -27.71 -20.02 1.76
N TYR A 155 -27.85 -20.55 0.54
CA TYR A 155 -26.68 -20.82 -0.30
C TYR A 155 -25.99 -19.57 -0.83
N GLN A 156 -26.70 -18.43 -0.96
CA GLN A 156 -26.11 -17.14 -1.33
C GLN A 156 -25.29 -16.60 -0.16
N HIS A 157 -25.82 -16.66 1.05
CA HIS A 157 -25.10 -16.31 2.28
C HIS A 157 -23.84 -17.15 2.43
N GLU A 158 -23.94 -18.47 2.24
CA GLU A 158 -22.81 -19.38 2.33
C GLU A 158 -21.73 -19.04 1.27
N ALA A 159 -22.14 -18.73 0.04
CA ALA A 159 -21.20 -18.32 -1.00
C ALA A 159 -20.46 -17.03 -0.62
N ILE A 160 -21.16 -16.01 -0.12
CA ILE A 160 -20.60 -14.73 0.33
C ILE A 160 -19.62 -14.96 1.49
N ARG A 161 -20.03 -15.75 2.50
CA ARG A 161 -19.20 -16.08 3.65
C ARG A 161 -17.89 -16.77 3.23
N ARG A 162 -17.96 -17.77 2.36
CA ARG A 162 -16.76 -18.50 1.86
C ARG A 162 -15.81 -17.58 1.08
N VAL A 163 -16.36 -16.67 0.29
CA VAL A 163 -15.51 -15.67 -0.41
C VAL A 163 -14.83 -14.75 0.59
N GLY A 164 -15.57 -14.26 1.60
CA GLY A 164 -15.01 -13.44 2.67
C GLY A 164 -13.88 -14.17 3.43
N GLU A 165 -14.10 -15.44 3.79
CA GLU A 165 -13.07 -16.28 4.43
C GLU A 165 -11.84 -16.51 3.53
N ALA A 166 -12.05 -16.73 2.23
CA ALA A 166 -10.95 -16.91 1.29
C ALA A 166 -10.07 -15.66 1.22
N PHE A 167 -10.68 -14.47 1.17
CA PHE A 167 -9.94 -13.21 1.14
C PHE A 167 -9.28 -12.89 2.49
N ALA A 168 -9.95 -13.17 3.62
CA ALA A 168 -9.35 -13.05 4.94
C ALA A 168 -8.10 -13.94 5.11
N ASN A 169 -8.08 -15.10 4.42
CA ASN A 169 -6.93 -16.01 4.36
C ASN A 169 -5.93 -15.68 3.24
N GLY A 170 -5.94 -14.46 2.71
CA GLY A 170 -4.97 -13.96 1.74
C GLY A 170 -5.17 -14.46 0.30
N LYS A 171 -6.28 -15.12 -0.02
CA LYS A 171 -6.61 -15.47 -1.40
C LYS A 171 -6.99 -14.21 -2.17
N ARG A 172 -6.51 -14.07 -3.39
CA ARG A 172 -6.77 -12.89 -4.24
C ARG A 172 -7.91 -13.11 -5.24
N ASN A 173 -8.31 -14.35 -5.44
CA ASN A 173 -9.35 -14.75 -6.40
C ASN A 173 -10.28 -15.78 -5.74
N ALA A 174 -11.57 -15.68 -6.07
CA ALA A 174 -12.57 -16.68 -5.72
C ALA A 174 -13.45 -16.96 -6.93
N LEU A 175 -13.81 -18.21 -7.15
CA LEU A 175 -14.73 -18.64 -8.19
C LEU A 175 -16.03 -19.12 -7.56
N ILE A 176 -17.16 -18.52 -7.94
CA ILE A 176 -18.49 -18.95 -7.54
C ILE A 176 -19.19 -19.56 -8.75
N VAL A 177 -19.53 -20.82 -8.65
CA VAL A 177 -20.30 -21.55 -9.67
C VAL A 177 -21.74 -21.65 -9.23
N MET A 178 -22.66 -21.05 -10.00
CA MET A 178 -24.10 -21.04 -9.70
C MET A 178 -24.90 -21.35 -10.96
N ALA A 179 -25.97 -22.14 -10.83
CA ALA A 179 -26.88 -22.47 -11.91
C ALA A 179 -27.66 -21.24 -12.41
N THR A 180 -28.22 -21.32 -13.61
CA THR A 180 -29.10 -20.27 -14.14
C THR A 180 -30.35 -20.11 -13.25
N GLY A 181 -30.80 -18.89 -13.02
CA GLY A 181 -31.99 -18.60 -12.18
C GLY A 181 -31.76 -18.65 -10.66
N THR A 182 -30.55 -18.97 -10.20
CA THR A 182 -30.25 -19.04 -8.75
C THR A 182 -29.89 -17.68 -8.12
N GLY A 183 -29.96 -16.58 -8.88
CA GLY A 183 -29.71 -15.24 -8.36
C GLY A 183 -28.25 -14.84 -8.30
N LYS A 184 -27.44 -15.23 -9.31
CA LYS A 184 -26.03 -14.81 -9.45
C LYS A 184 -25.83 -13.31 -9.23
N THR A 185 -26.64 -12.50 -9.90
CA THR A 185 -26.57 -11.03 -9.77
C THR A 185 -26.82 -10.56 -8.33
N ARG A 186 -27.82 -11.13 -7.64
CA ARG A 186 -28.09 -10.79 -6.23
C ARG A 186 -26.92 -11.18 -5.32
N THR A 187 -26.31 -12.36 -5.55
CA THR A 187 -25.12 -12.78 -4.81
C THR A 187 -23.95 -11.84 -5.04
N THR A 188 -23.74 -11.39 -6.28
CA THR A 188 -22.70 -10.40 -6.61
C THR A 188 -22.98 -9.06 -5.91
N MET A 189 -24.23 -8.59 -5.91
CA MET A 189 -24.61 -7.36 -5.20
C MET A 189 -24.41 -7.50 -3.69
N GLY A 190 -24.73 -8.65 -3.11
CA GLY A 190 -24.45 -8.94 -1.69
C GLY A 190 -22.96 -9.00 -1.37
N LEU A 191 -22.13 -9.49 -2.28
CA LEU A 191 -20.68 -9.41 -2.15
C LEU A 191 -20.18 -7.97 -2.19
N ILE A 192 -20.64 -7.16 -3.13
CA ILE A 192 -20.29 -5.75 -3.23
C ILE A 192 -20.69 -5.02 -1.93
N ASP A 193 -21.88 -5.28 -1.40
CA ASP A 193 -22.35 -4.69 -0.15
C ASP A 193 -21.45 -5.04 1.05
N VAL A 194 -20.99 -6.28 1.14
CA VAL A 194 -20.06 -6.75 2.20
C VAL A 194 -18.66 -6.16 2.03
N PHE A 195 -18.16 -6.04 0.80
CA PHE A 195 -16.81 -5.51 0.52
C PHE A 195 -16.75 -3.99 0.47
N HIS A 196 -17.87 -3.34 0.27
CA HIS A 196 -18.00 -1.89 0.31
C HIS A 196 -18.80 -1.51 1.55
N PRO A 197 -18.18 -1.40 2.72
CA PRO A 197 -18.94 -1.01 3.90
C PRO A 197 -19.49 0.39 3.68
N THR A 198 -20.79 0.45 3.37
CA THR A 198 -21.59 1.66 3.51
C THR A 198 -21.74 1.96 4.99
N SER A 199 -20.70 2.43 5.61
CA SER A 199 -20.74 3.04 6.93
C SER A 199 -20.01 4.36 6.86
N LEU A 200 -20.56 5.24 6.06
CA LEU A 200 -20.53 6.67 6.28
C LEU A 200 -21.92 7.01 6.83
N GLU A 201 -22.14 6.76 8.10
CA GLU A 201 -23.04 7.53 8.95
C GLU A 201 -22.22 8.55 9.71
#